data_28e18e854a5bbe14e33ad146bb7c9eaa
#
_entry.id   28e18e854a5bbe14e33ad146bb7c9eaa
#
_cell.length_a   1.000
_cell.length_b   1.000
_cell.length_c   1.000
_cell.angle_alpha   90.00
_cell.angle_beta   90.00
_cell.angle_gamma   90.00
#
_symmetry.space_group_name_H-M   'P 1'
#
loop_
_entity.id
_entity.type
_entity.pdbx_description
1 polymer ?
#
loop_
_entity_poly.entity_id
_entity_poly.type
_entity_poly.pdbx_seq_one_letter_code
_entity_poly.pdbx_strand_id
1 'polypeptide(L)'
;VGWLDSTHGGKGLGRGQIHAANYLHGNEDPNPQETMKLENQILPPRIFGVFPKSILYIFMKPFANNLGWPLVNIAKYIASLPRHTFRQSHAAFHFLLDYVPNWELSYGRGGLIQYQSFVPKETAEDAWREMLTMSIKRGIPSYLGVTKRHRPDKFLLTHAVDGFSLALDFKVTDGNRAKLGEMLQEFDKIVLQAGGRFYFAKNSETTAETAKKFYGVETLEKFKKLKKRCDPNGLLESDLYRRIFE
;
A
#
# COMPACT_ATOMS: atom_id res chain seq x y z
N VAL A 1 -8.06 -7.97 1.51
CA VAL A 1 -7.17 -6.91 2.04
C VAL A 1 -6.64 -7.35 3.37
N GLY A 2 -5.35 -7.21 3.59
CA GLY A 2 -4.71 -7.49 4.87
C GLY A 2 -3.96 -6.27 5.38
N TRP A 3 -3.94 -6.14 6.70
CA TRP A 3 -3.05 -5.24 7.40
C TRP A 3 -1.95 -6.07 8.06
N LEU A 4 -0.70 -5.66 7.93
CA LEU A 4 0.46 -6.32 8.52
C LEU A 4 1.16 -5.41 9.53
N ASP A 5 1.54 -5.99 10.66
CA ASP A 5 2.47 -5.37 11.59
C ASP A 5 3.90 -5.51 11.04
N SER A 6 4.42 -4.40 10.57
CA SER A 6 5.75 -4.27 9.98
C SER A 6 6.78 -3.67 10.94
N THR A 7 6.43 -3.59 12.24
CA THR A 7 7.29 -2.98 13.27
C THR A 7 7.90 -4.00 14.24
N HIS A 8 7.31 -5.19 14.35
CA HIS A 8 7.80 -6.25 15.23
C HIS A 8 8.63 -7.29 14.48
N GLY A 9 9.78 -7.64 15.04
CA GLY A 9 10.64 -8.72 14.54
C GLY A 9 10.31 -10.09 15.16
N GLY A 10 11.09 -11.11 14.78
CA GLY A 10 10.99 -12.46 15.31
C GLY A 10 9.59 -13.09 15.05
N LYS A 11 8.99 -13.67 16.10
CA LYS A 11 7.66 -14.31 16.01
C LYS A 11 6.50 -13.34 15.72
N GLY A 12 6.72 -12.03 15.92
CA GLY A 12 5.73 -10.99 15.62
C GLY A 12 5.80 -10.45 14.21
N LEU A 13 6.83 -10.82 13.42
CA LEU A 13 7.04 -10.32 12.07
C LEU A 13 5.89 -10.73 11.15
N GLY A 14 5.26 -9.74 10.52
CA GLY A 14 4.19 -9.97 9.56
C GLY A 14 2.87 -10.49 10.15
N ARG A 15 2.72 -10.54 11.48
CA ARG A 15 1.39 -10.80 12.07
C ARG A 15 0.42 -9.72 11.60
N GLY A 16 -0.85 -10.06 11.47
CA GLY A 16 -1.75 -9.10 10.89
C GLY A 16 -3.22 -9.51 10.96
N GLN A 17 -4.02 -8.78 10.23
CA GLN A 17 -5.45 -8.93 10.14
C GLN A 17 -5.85 -9.05 8.67
N ILE A 18 -6.61 -10.09 8.32
CA ILE A 18 -7.11 -10.30 6.96
C ILE A 18 -8.62 -10.07 6.94
N HIS A 19 -9.05 -9.19 6.07
CA HIS A 19 -10.45 -8.95 5.73
C HIS A 19 -10.75 -9.62 4.38
N ALA A 20 -11.59 -10.64 4.41
CA ALA A 20 -12.15 -11.26 3.22
C ALA A 20 -13.63 -10.90 3.12
N ALA A 21 -14.11 -10.57 1.93
CA ALA A 21 -15.50 -10.25 1.71
C ALA A 21 -15.98 -10.81 0.38
N ASN A 22 -17.27 -11.14 0.32
CA ASN A 22 -18.01 -11.46 -0.88
C ASN A 22 -19.17 -10.48 -0.99
N TYR A 23 -19.58 -10.16 -2.21
CA TYR A 23 -20.84 -9.47 -2.43
C TYR A 23 -21.99 -10.38 -2.06
N LEU A 24 -23.04 -9.79 -1.48
CA LEU A 24 -24.28 -10.51 -1.25
C LEU A 24 -24.94 -10.86 -2.59
N HIS A 25 -25.54 -12.04 -2.67
CA HIS A 25 -26.42 -12.37 -3.79
C HIS A 25 -27.77 -11.65 -3.63
N GLY A 26 -28.53 -11.53 -4.74
CA GLY A 26 -29.71 -10.69 -4.77
C GLY A 26 -30.83 -11.04 -3.76
N ASN A 27 -30.84 -12.29 -3.27
CA ASN A 27 -31.79 -12.79 -2.27
C ASN A 27 -31.27 -12.78 -0.83
N GLU A 28 -30.01 -12.40 -0.62
CA GLU A 28 -29.36 -12.37 0.71
C GLU A 28 -29.52 -11.00 1.40
N ASP A 29 -29.83 -9.96 0.61
CA ASP A 29 -30.10 -8.64 1.15
C ASP A 29 -31.60 -8.49 1.42
N PRO A 30 -32.03 -8.31 2.69
CA PRO A 30 -33.45 -8.18 3.04
C PRO A 30 -34.06 -6.87 2.53
N ASN A 31 -33.28 -5.84 2.24
CA ASN A 31 -33.76 -4.56 1.75
C ASN A 31 -32.76 -3.90 0.77
N PRO A 32 -32.59 -4.46 -0.44
CA PRO A 32 -31.61 -3.98 -1.40
C PRO A 32 -31.87 -2.54 -1.87
N GLN A 33 -33.13 -2.10 -1.92
CA GLN A 33 -33.46 -0.73 -2.30
C GLN A 33 -32.90 0.29 -1.31
N GLU A 34 -32.92 -0.01 -0.03
CA GLU A 34 -32.35 0.85 1.02
C GLU A 34 -30.81 0.75 1.01
N THR A 35 -30.29 -0.46 0.99
CA THR A 35 -28.86 -0.72 1.04
C THR A 35 -28.11 -0.06 -0.13
N MET A 36 -28.72 0.00 -1.31
CA MET A 36 -28.13 0.57 -2.54
C MET A 36 -28.25 2.11 -2.61
N LYS A 37 -28.91 2.77 -1.69
CA LYS A 37 -28.93 4.24 -1.68
C LYS A 37 -27.54 4.82 -1.52
N LEU A 38 -27.27 5.92 -2.24
CA LEU A 38 -25.96 6.59 -2.20
C LEU A 38 -25.56 7.04 -0.80
N GLU A 39 -26.49 7.50 0.01
CA GLU A 39 -26.25 7.92 1.39
C GLU A 39 -25.71 6.78 2.26
N ASN A 40 -26.09 5.54 1.99
CA ASN A 40 -25.59 4.35 2.70
C ASN A 40 -24.22 3.88 2.19
N GLN A 41 -23.71 4.47 1.10
CA GLN A 41 -22.36 4.23 0.58
C GLN A 41 -21.35 5.29 1.06
N ILE A 42 -21.80 6.28 1.80
CA ILE A 42 -20.93 7.33 2.36
C ILE A 42 -20.48 6.91 3.76
N LEU A 43 -19.17 6.99 4.01
CA LEU A 43 -18.62 6.70 5.33
C LEU A 43 -19.07 7.76 6.35
N PRO A 44 -19.45 7.36 7.58
CA PRO A 44 -19.90 8.30 8.60
C PRO A 44 -18.88 9.43 8.82
N PRO A 45 -19.31 10.70 8.95
CA PRO A 45 -18.39 11.83 9.14
C PRO A 45 -17.74 11.87 10.52
N ARG A 46 -18.30 11.08 11.46
CA ARG A 46 -17.84 10.99 12.86
C ARG A 46 -17.55 9.54 13.25
N ILE A 47 -16.52 9.34 14.06
CA ILE A 47 -16.22 8.05 14.71
C ILE A 47 -16.95 8.01 16.05
N PHE A 48 -17.58 6.87 16.35
CA PHE A 48 -18.45 6.67 17.53
C PHE A 48 -19.54 7.75 17.68
N GLY A 49 -19.95 8.38 16.57
CA GLY A 49 -20.96 9.46 16.59
C GLY A 49 -20.49 10.79 17.18
N VAL A 50 -19.29 10.85 17.77
CA VAL A 50 -18.80 12.01 18.53
C VAL A 50 -17.61 12.68 17.82
N PHE A 51 -16.56 11.95 17.49
CA PHE A 51 -15.31 12.53 17.01
C PHE A 51 -15.33 12.76 15.51
N PRO A 52 -15.12 14.01 15.01
CA PRO A 52 -14.95 14.26 13.59
C PRO A 52 -13.76 13.48 13.04
N LYS A 53 -13.94 12.77 11.92
CA LYS A 53 -12.86 12.02 11.28
C LYS A 53 -11.67 12.91 10.88
N SER A 54 -11.95 14.15 10.50
CA SER A 54 -10.94 15.11 10.03
C SER A 54 -9.84 15.45 11.03
N ILE A 55 -10.06 15.21 12.32
CA ILE A 55 -9.06 15.51 13.38
C ILE A 55 -8.33 14.26 13.89
N LEU A 56 -8.68 13.07 13.42
CA LEU A 56 -8.08 11.82 13.91
C LEU A 56 -6.56 11.76 13.71
N TYR A 57 -6.06 12.31 12.61
CA TYR A 57 -4.63 12.37 12.34
C TYR A 57 -3.84 13.09 13.45
N ILE A 58 -4.47 14.06 14.15
CA ILE A 58 -3.83 14.79 15.27
C ILE A 58 -3.55 13.82 16.42
N PHE A 59 -4.50 12.92 16.72
CA PHE A 59 -4.33 11.89 17.76
C PHE A 59 -3.32 10.81 17.35
N MET A 60 -3.08 10.62 16.06
CA MET A 60 -2.08 9.69 15.57
C MET A 60 -0.64 10.25 15.65
N LYS A 61 -0.47 11.58 15.58
CA LYS A 61 0.86 12.22 15.57
C LYS A 61 1.80 11.78 16.71
N PRO A 62 1.37 11.71 17.98
CA PRO A 62 2.25 11.27 19.06
C PRO A 62 2.77 9.85 18.90
N PHE A 63 2.02 9.00 18.20
CA PHE A 63 2.39 7.60 17.94
C PHE A 63 3.20 7.40 16.65
N ALA A 64 3.31 8.42 15.80
CA ALA A 64 4.02 8.32 14.52
C ALA A 64 5.56 8.35 14.72
N ASN A 65 6.07 7.39 15.48
CA ASN A 65 7.49 7.14 15.76
C ASN A 65 7.74 5.66 16.06
N ASN A 66 9.02 5.28 16.16
CA ASN A 66 9.43 3.89 16.32
C ASN A 66 9.05 3.25 17.68
N LEU A 67 8.61 4.02 18.65
CA LEU A 67 8.12 3.51 19.94
C LEU A 67 6.58 3.44 19.97
N GLY A 68 5.94 4.45 19.45
CA GLY A 68 4.47 4.56 19.48
C GLY A 68 3.78 3.63 18.50
N TRP A 69 4.27 3.52 17.27
CA TRP A 69 3.60 2.72 16.25
C TRP A 69 3.54 1.22 16.56
N PRO A 70 4.58 0.59 17.14
CA PRO A 70 4.47 -0.78 17.64
C PRO A 70 3.32 -0.98 18.63
N LEU A 71 3.05 -0.01 19.52
CA LEU A 71 1.91 -0.09 20.46
C LEU A 71 0.57 -0.05 19.73
N VAL A 72 0.44 0.83 18.72
CA VAL A 72 -0.75 0.88 17.85
C VAL A 72 -0.96 -0.48 17.16
N ASN A 73 0.12 -1.07 16.63
CA ASN A 73 0.06 -2.36 15.95
C ASN A 73 -0.32 -3.50 16.90
N ILE A 74 0.20 -3.51 18.13
CA ILE A 74 -0.21 -4.48 19.16
C ILE A 74 -1.70 -4.33 19.48
N ALA A 75 -2.15 -3.11 19.75
CA ALA A 75 -3.57 -2.85 20.09
C ALA A 75 -4.50 -3.29 18.95
N LYS A 76 -4.14 -2.98 17.69
CA LYS A 76 -4.89 -3.39 16.51
C LYS A 76 -4.91 -4.91 16.35
N TYR A 77 -3.77 -5.59 16.56
CA TYR A 77 -3.69 -7.03 16.50
C TYR A 77 -4.56 -7.70 17.57
N ILE A 78 -4.50 -7.25 18.83
CA ILE A 78 -5.31 -7.78 19.93
C ILE A 78 -6.80 -7.57 19.64
N ALA A 79 -7.18 -6.38 19.16
CA ALA A 79 -8.57 -6.08 18.79
C ALA A 79 -9.09 -6.97 17.65
N SER A 80 -8.22 -7.59 16.88
CA SER A 80 -8.57 -8.48 15.76
C SER A 80 -8.65 -9.96 16.13
N LEU A 81 -8.23 -10.36 17.34
CA LEU A 81 -8.23 -11.76 17.75
C LEU A 81 -9.60 -12.43 17.71
N PRO A 82 -10.71 -11.78 18.13
CA PRO A 82 -12.03 -12.29 17.88
C PRO A 82 -12.34 -12.27 16.37
N ARG A 83 -12.71 -13.43 15.82
CA ARG A 83 -13.18 -13.50 14.43
C ARG A 83 -14.60 -13.02 14.33
N HIS A 84 -14.85 -12.06 13.44
CA HIS A 84 -16.18 -11.50 13.22
C HIS A 84 -16.57 -11.65 11.76
N THR A 85 -17.84 -12.03 11.53
CA THR A 85 -18.49 -11.93 10.23
C THR A 85 -19.61 -10.90 10.36
N PHE A 86 -19.60 -9.89 9.50
CA PHE A 86 -20.56 -8.81 9.53
C PHE A 86 -20.80 -8.26 8.11
N ARG A 87 -21.90 -7.56 7.95
CA ARG A 87 -22.22 -6.87 6.70
C ARG A 87 -21.76 -5.42 6.79
N GLN A 88 -21.26 -4.90 5.67
CA GLN A 88 -20.87 -3.50 5.57
C GLN A 88 -21.07 -3.00 4.14
N SER A 89 -21.08 -1.69 3.94
CA SER A 89 -21.17 -1.10 2.62
C SER A 89 -19.89 -1.38 1.79
N HIS A 90 -20.03 -1.34 0.47
CA HIS A 90 -18.90 -1.42 -0.46
C HIS A 90 -17.82 -0.35 -0.13
N ALA A 91 -18.24 0.88 0.13
CA ALA A 91 -17.32 1.96 0.51
C ALA A 91 -16.55 1.67 1.79
N ALA A 92 -17.20 1.12 2.81
CA ALA A 92 -16.55 0.77 4.07
C ALA A 92 -15.48 -0.32 3.92
N PHE A 93 -15.65 -1.25 2.98
CA PHE A 93 -14.66 -2.29 2.73
C PHE A 93 -13.50 -1.83 1.84
N HIS A 94 -13.79 -1.06 0.79
CA HIS A 94 -12.79 -0.70 -0.22
C HIS A 94 -11.99 0.55 0.13
N PHE A 95 -12.57 1.50 0.87
CA PHE A 95 -11.98 2.81 1.16
C PHE A 95 -11.55 2.94 2.63
N LEU A 96 -10.75 1.98 3.10
CA LEU A 96 -10.33 1.90 4.51
C LEU A 96 -9.54 3.12 4.98
N LEU A 97 -8.78 3.79 4.09
CA LEU A 97 -8.02 4.99 4.45
C LEU A 97 -8.92 6.22 4.64
N ASP A 98 -10.11 6.23 4.04
CA ASP A 98 -11.07 7.34 4.18
C ASP A 98 -11.73 7.40 5.58
N TYR A 99 -11.47 6.37 6.42
CA TYR A 99 -11.82 6.44 7.85
C TYR A 99 -10.96 7.45 8.61
N VAL A 100 -9.77 7.77 8.12
CA VAL A 100 -8.86 8.76 8.72
C VAL A 100 -8.41 9.76 7.65
N PRO A 101 -9.26 10.74 7.29
CA PRO A 101 -8.86 11.78 6.36
C PRO A 101 -7.59 12.50 6.83
N ASN A 102 -6.72 12.89 5.88
CA ASN A 102 -5.45 13.56 6.14
C ASN A 102 -4.49 12.76 7.03
N TRP A 103 -4.59 11.43 7.01
CA TRP A 103 -3.74 10.54 7.82
C TRP A 103 -2.24 10.79 7.55
N GLU A 104 -1.88 11.21 6.33
CA GLU A 104 -0.51 11.53 5.92
C GLU A 104 0.10 12.64 6.79
N LEU A 105 -0.71 13.58 7.28
CA LEU A 105 -0.25 14.66 8.14
C LEU A 105 0.25 14.17 9.51
N SER A 106 -0.08 12.94 9.89
CA SER A 106 0.46 12.32 11.11
C SER A 106 1.96 12.04 11.03
N TYR A 107 2.52 11.89 9.82
CA TYR A 107 3.94 11.64 9.60
C TYR A 107 4.83 12.87 9.81
N GLY A 108 4.24 14.08 9.91
CA GLY A 108 4.94 15.32 10.18
C GLY A 108 5.50 16.00 8.92
N ARG A 109 6.43 16.95 9.11
CA ARG A 109 6.92 17.82 8.01
C ARG A 109 7.63 17.08 6.89
N GLY A 110 8.37 16.02 7.18
CA GLY A 110 9.07 15.22 6.18
C GLY A 110 8.14 14.37 5.32
N GLY A 111 6.90 14.17 5.79
CA GLY A 111 5.93 13.31 5.12
C GLY A 111 6.31 11.85 5.17
N LEU A 112 5.91 11.12 4.13
CA LEU A 112 6.19 9.70 3.99
C LEU A 112 6.61 9.35 2.57
N ILE A 113 7.32 8.23 2.43
CA ILE A 113 7.51 7.53 1.16
C ILE A 113 6.71 6.23 1.23
N GLN A 114 5.88 5.99 0.22
CA GLN A 114 5.21 4.71 0.04
C GLN A 114 6.01 3.84 -0.92
N TYR A 115 6.18 2.57 -0.56
CA TYR A 115 6.79 1.54 -1.40
C TYR A 115 5.80 0.39 -1.57
N GLN A 116 5.50 0.02 -2.81
CA GLN A 116 4.58 -1.09 -3.08
C GLN A 116 5.18 -2.05 -4.10
N SER A 117 5.35 -3.29 -3.67
CA SER A 117 5.77 -4.43 -4.49
C SER A 117 4.61 -5.39 -4.76
N PHE A 118 4.71 -6.09 -5.87
CA PHE A 118 3.84 -7.19 -6.28
C PHE A 118 4.71 -8.41 -6.50
N VAL A 119 4.52 -9.46 -5.74
CA VAL A 119 5.41 -10.62 -5.76
C VAL A 119 4.59 -11.89 -6.00
N PRO A 120 5.06 -12.81 -6.85
CA PRO A 120 4.42 -14.10 -7.05
C PRO A 120 4.17 -14.83 -5.73
N LYS A 121 3.07 -15.57 -5.64
CA LYS A 121 2.64 -16.23 -4.40
C LYS A 121 3.68 -17.19 -3.83
N GLU A 122 4.49 -17.77 -4.70
CA GLU A 122 5.51 -18.76 -4.36
C GLU A 122 6.73 -18.14 -3.65
N THR A 123 7.02 -16.86 -3.92
CA THR A 123 8.22 -16.15 -3.42
C THR A 123 7.89 -14.99 -2.50
N ALA A 124 6.61 -14.65 -2.33
CA ALA A 124 6.17 -13.47 -1.60
C ALA A 124 6.55 -13.50 -0.11
N GLU A 125 6.42 -14.66 0.55
CA GLU A 125 6.73 -14.77 1.97
C GLU A 125 8.20 -14.48 2.25
N ASP A 126 9.10 -15.12 1.52
CA ASP A 126 10.54 -14.98 1.73
C ASP A 126 11.02 -13.56 1.41
N ALA A 127 10.58 -12.99 0.27
CA ALA A 127 10.93 -11.64 -0.14
C ALA A 127 10.47 -10.61 0.90
N TRP A 128 9.25 -10.70 1.38
CA TRP A 128 8.73 -9.73 2.35
C TRP A 128 9.31 -9.94 3.75
N ARG A 129 9.59 -11.17 4.15
CA ARG A 129 10.30 -11.45 5.38
C ARG A 129 11.67 -10.79 5.39
N GLU A 130 12.40 -10.88 4.28
CA GLU A 130 13.69 -10.23 4.13
C GLU A 130 13.57 -8.70 4.19
N MET A 131 12.67 -8.11 3.42
CA MET A 131 12.42 -6.66 3.39
C MET A 131 12.04 -6.11 4.77
N LEU A 132 11.06 -6.74 5.44
CA LEU A 132 10.60 -6.31 6.76
C LEU A 132 11.71 -6.46 7.82
N THR A 133 12.46 -7.56 7.79
CA THR A 133 13.59 -7.78 8.69
C THR A 133 14.67 -6.72 8.49
N MET A 134 14.99 -6.38 7.23
CA MET A 134 15.96 -5.34 6.89
C MET A 134 15.51 -3.97 7.42
N SER A 135 14.26 -3.58 7.20
CA SER A 135 13.74 -2.28 7.64
C SER A 135 13.80 -2.11 9.16
N ILE A 136 13.44 -3.17 9.89
CA ILE A 136 13.50 -3.19 11.35
C ILE A 136 14.97 -3.10 11.85
N LYS A 137 15.87 -3.91 11.28
CA LYS A 137 17.30 -3.89 11.64
C LYS A 137 17.97 -2.54 11.37
N ARG A 138 17.54 -1.81 10.34
CA ARG A 138 18.05 -0.46 10.03
C ARG A 138 17.41 0.65 10.87
N GLY A 139 16.44 0.31 11.73
CA GLY A 139 15.71 1.28 12.55
C GLY A 139 14.78 2.18 11.74
N ILE A 140 14.39 1.74 10.54
CA ILE A 140 13.45 2.43 9.64
C ILE A 140 12.26 1.50 9.35
N PRO A 141 11.48 1.08 10.37
CA PRO A 141 10.33 0.22 10.13
C PRO A 141 9.23 0.99 9.40
N SER A 142 8.47 0.29 8.57
CA SER A 142 7.25 0.83 8.01
C SER A 142 6.19 0.94 9.11
N TYR A 143 5.42 2.03 9.11
CA TYR A 143 4.34 2.19 10.10
C TYR A 143 3.04 1.56 9.64
N LEU A 144 2.82 1.46 8.35
CA LEU A 144 1.65 0.82 7.77
C LEU A 144 2.07 -0.22 6.73
N GLY A 145 1.68 -1.47 6.94
CA GLY A 145 1.80 -2.54 5.95
C GLY A 145 0.41 -2.98 5.48
N VAL A 146 0.16 -2.89 4.18
CA VAL A 146 -1.11 -3.33 3.57
C VAL A 146 -0.83 -4.38 2.51
N THR A 147 -1.47 -5.54 2.63
CA THR A 147 -1.37 -6.61 1.65
C THR A 147 -2.68 -6.85 0.92
N LYS A 148 -2.59 -7.22 -0.35
CA LYS A 148 -3.74 -7.60 -1.18
C LYS A 148 -3.38 -8.79 -2.06
N ARG A 149 -4.36 -9.66 -2.34
CA ARG A 149 -4.25 -10.71 -3.35
C ARG A 149 -4.51 -10.12 -4.73
N HIS A 150 -3.70 -10.49 -5.71
CA HIS A 150 -3.80 -10.06 -7.10
C HIS A 150 -3.90 -11.24 -8.06
N ARG A 151 -4.53 -10.98 -9.19
CA ARG A 151 -4.55 -11.86 -10.36
C ARG A 151 -3.76 -11.19 -11.49
N PRO A 152 -3.14 -11.95 -12.39
CA PRO A 152 -2.47 -11.39 -13.55
C PRO A 152 -3.49 -10.75 -14.49
N ASP A 153 -3.06 -9.75 -15.25
CA ASP A 153 -3.81 -9.13 -16.32
C ASP A 153 -2.96 -9.03 -17.61
N LYS A 154 -3.54 -8.44 -18.66
CA LYS A 154 -2.91 -8.31 -19.99
C LYS A 154 -2.61 -6.86 -20.38
N PHE A 155 -2.63 -5.93 -19.45
CA PHE A 155 -2.30 -4.53 -19.73
C PHE A 155 -0.82 -4.37 -20.07
N LEU A 156 -0.53 -3.39 -20.94
CA LEU A 156 0.85 -3.17 -21.42
C LEU A 156 1.84 -2.89 -20.28
N LEU A 157 1.50 -1.94 -19.40
CA LEU A 157 2.32 -1.59 -18.23
C LEU A 157 1.68 -2.15 -16.94
N THR A 158 1.44 -3.46 -16.94
CA THR A 158 0.85 -4.10 -15.75
C THR A 158 1.88 -4.28 -14.64
N HIS A 159 1.46 -4.04 -13.41
CA HIS A 159 2.17 -4.42 -12.19
C HIS A 159 1.63 -5.71 -11.58
N ALA A 160 0.50 -6.23 -12.09
CA ALA A 160 -0.15 -7.40 -11.53
C ALA A 160 0.62 -8.70 -11.81
N VAL A 161 0.67 -9.55 -10.81
CA VAL A 161 1.19 -10.92 -10.87
C VAL A 161 0.17 -11.87 -10.25
N ASP A 162 0.27 -13.18 -10.51
CA ASP A 162 -0.45 -14.18 -9.71
C ASP A 162 0.22 -14.29 -8.33
N GLY A 163 -0.19 -13.41 -7.43
CA GLY A 163 0.50 -13.28 -6.15
C GLY A 163 -0.14 -12.26 -5.25
N PHE A 164 0.69 -11.57 -4.52
CA PHE A 164 0.26 -10.60 -3.53
C PHE A 164 0.99 -9.27 -3.73
N SER A 165 0.38 -8.18 -3.25
CA SER A 165 1.11 -6.92 -3.08
C SER A 165 1.29 -6.60 -1.60
N LEU A 166 2.41 -5.94 -1.30
CA LEU A 166 2.70 -5.34 -0.02
C LEU A 166 3.02 -3.85 -0.23
N ALA A 167 2.19 -2.99 0.34
CA ALA A 167 2.43 -1.56 0.40
C ALA A 167 2.95 -1.20 1.80
N LEU A 168 4.03 -0.46 1.85
CA LEU A 168 4.72 -0.04 3.07
C LEU A 168 4.86 1.48 3.09
N ASP A 169 4.56 2.09 4.24
CA ASP A 169 4.63 3.54 4.43
C ASP A 169 5.77 3.87 5.41
N PHE A 170 6.80 4.54 4.91
CA PHE A 170 7.97 4.92 5.69
C PHE A 170 7.96 6.41 6.01
N LYS A 171 8.09 6.75 7.28
CA LYS A 171 8.25 8.14 7.71
C LYS A 171 9.57 8.71 7.21
N VAL A 172 9.50 9.90 6.62
CA VAL A 172 10.67 10.64 6.15
C VAL A 172 11.06 11.70 7.16
N THR A 173 12.36 11.79 7.42
CA THR A 173 13.00 12.85 8.20
C THR A 173 14.30 13.24 7.52
N ASP A 174 14.83 14.42 7.82
CA ASP A 174 16.14 14.84 7.28
C ASP A 174 17.25 13.85 7.63
N GLY A 175 17.17 13.24 8.83
CA GLY A 175 18.18 12.29 9.32
C GLY A 175 18.09 10.87 8.71
N ASN A 176 16.96 10.49 8.10
CA ASN A 176 16.82 9.13 7.54
C ASN A 176 16.65 9.07 6.02
N ARG A 177 16.45 10.20 5.33
CA ARG A 177 16.12 10.23 3.89
C ARG A 177 17.11 9.45 3.03
N ALA A 178 18.42 9.67 3.20
CA ALA A 178 19.44 8.97 2.44
C ALA A 178 19.43 7.45 2.71
N LYS A 179 19.44 7.06 4.00
CA LYS A 179 19.40 5.65 4.41
C LYS A 179 18.11 4.94 3.95
N LEU A 180 16.99 5.65 3.94
CA LEU A 180 15.73 5.14 3.40
C LEU A 180 15.84 4.89 1.90
N GLY A 181 16.38 5.83 1.13
CA GLY A 181 16.59 5.65 -0.31
C GLY A 181 17.47 4.44 -0.63
N GLU A 182 18.61 4.29 0.06
CA GLU A 182 19.47 3.11 -0.08
C GLU A 182 18.73 1.80 0.23
N MET A 183 17.93 1.79 1.32
CA MET A 183 17.14 0.62 1.70
C MET A 183 16.10 0.26 0.63
N LEU A 184 15.43 1.25 0.05
CA LEU A 184 14.42 1.01 -1.01
C LEU A 184 15.07 0.48 -2.30
N GLN A 185 16.28 0.88 -2.63
CA GLN A 185 17.04 0.29 -3.74
C GLN A 185 17.41 -1.19 -3.49
N GLU A 186 17.67 -1.56 -2.24
CA GLU A 186 17.88 -2.98 -1.89
C GLU A 186 16.57 -3.76 -1.94
N PHE A 187 15.45 -3.16 -1.54
CA PHE A 187 14.12 -3.76 -1.73
C PHE A 187 13.85 -4.03 -3.22
N ASP A 188 14.22 -3.10 -4.10
CA ASP A 188 14.08 -3.31 -5.55
C ASP A 188 14.83 -4.58 -6.01
N LYS A 189 16.03 -4.83 -5.49
CA LYS A 189 16.80 -6.04 -5.82
C LYS A 189 16.09 -7.31 -5.33
N ILE A 190 15.60 -7.32 -4.09
CA ILE A 190 14.87 -8.45 -3.51
C ILE A 190 13.62 -8.75 -4.34
N VAL A 191 12.84 -7.72 -4.65
CA VAL A 191 11.59 -7.87 -5.43
C VAL A 191 11.87 -8.38 -6.85
N LEU A 192 12.91 -7.87 -7.52
CA LEU A 192 13.31 -8.35 -8.85
C LEU A 192 13.77 -9.81 -8.82
N GLN A 193 14.56 -10.21 -7.82
CA GLN A 193 15.00 -11.59 -7.65
C GLN A 193 13.83 -12.55 -7.39
N ALA A 194 12.80 -12.07 -6.69
CA ALA A 194 11.57 -12.80 -6.44
C ALA A 194 10.62 -12.86 -7.66
N GLY A 195 10.99 -12.30 -8.81
CA GLY A 195 10.13 -12.20 -10.00
C GLY A 195 9.00 -11.19 -9.87
N GLY A 196 9.17 -10.24 -8.96
CA GLY A 196 8.16 -9.24 -8.63
C GLY A 196 8.15 -8.02 -9.54
N ARG A 197 7.19 -7.15 -9.28
CA ARG A 197 6.93 -5.88 -9.98
C ARG A 197 6.64 -4.76 -9.00
N PHE A 198 6.54 -3.54 -9.52
CA PHE A 198 6.38 -2.32 -8.73
C PHE A 198 5.17 -1.50 -9.16
N TYR A 199 4.68 -0.68 -8.23
CA TYR A 199 3.61 0.27 -8.52
C TYR A 199 4.16 1.69 -8.66
N PHE A 200 4.30 2.17 -9.86
CA PHE A 200 4.91 3.48 -10.17
C PHE A 200 4.27 4.65 -9.45
N ALA A 201 2.97 4.61 -9.20
CA ALA A 201 2.29 5.69 -8.51
C ALA A 201 2.71 5.85 -7.03
N LYS A 202 3.38 4.84 -6.45
CA LYS A 202 3.85 4.86 -5.06
C LYS A 202 5.36 4.80 -4.91
N ASN A 203 6.06 4.17 -5.87
CA ASN A 203 7.49 3.95 -5.79
C ASN A 203 8.26 5.13 -6.41
N SER A 204 8.41 6.22 -5.64
CA SER A 204 9.09 7.45 -6.09
C SER A 204 10.57 7.25 -6.40
N GLU A 205 11.20 6.22 -5.80
CA GLU A 205 12.63 5.94 -5.92
C GLU A 205 12.97 4.92 -7.03
N THR A 206 11.97 4.31 -7.68
CA THR A 206 12.20 3.35 -8.77
C THR A 206 12.88 4.01 -9.95
N THR A 207 13.94 3.39 -10.46
CA THR A 207 14.76 3.89 -11.58
C THR A 207 14.31 3.34 -12.93
N ALA A 208 14.74 3.98 -14.02
CA ALA A 208 14.53 3.46 -15.38
C ALA A 208 15.16 2.08 -15.56
N GLU A 209 16.33 1.82 -14.95
CA GLU A 209 16.98 0.51 -14.99
C GLU A 209 16.14 -0.57 -14.31
N THR A 210 15.59 -0.28 -13.11
CA THR A 210 14.67 -1.18 -12.43
C THR A 210 13.43 -1.46 -13.27
N ALA A 211 12.82 -0.42 -13.86
CA ALA A 211 11.66 -0.55 -14.73
C ALA A 211 11.95 -1.45 -15.95
N LYS A 212 13.11 -1.27 -16.57
CA LYS A 212 13.57 -2.08 -17.71
C LYS A 212 13.72 -3.56 -17.34
N LYS A 213 14.17 -3.87 -16.14
CA LYS A 213 14.35 -5.25 -15.67
C LYS A 213 13.02 -6.00 -15.53
N PHE A 214 11.95 -5.36 -15.04
CA PHE A 214 10.69 -6.08 -14.83
C PHE A 214 9.65 -5.94 -15.94
N TYR A 215 9.68 -4.86 -16.75
CA TYR A 215 8.82 -4.76 -17.94
C TYR A 215 9.44 -5.35 -19.20
N GLY A 216 10.77 -5.33 -19.31
CA GLY A 216 11.50 -5.63 -20.54
C GLY A 216 11.51 -4.46 -21.51
N VAL A 217 12.55 -4.45 -22.34
CA VAL A 217 12.79 -3.37 -23.34
C VAL A 217 11.64 -3.25 -24.33
N GLU A 218 11.14 -4.37 -24.82
CA GLU A 218 10.06 -4.40 -25.82
C GLU A 218 8.78 -3.72 -25.33
N THR A 219 8.39 -3.98 -24.07
CA THR A 219 7.20 -3.37 -23.45
C THR A 219 7.35 -1.86 -23.33
N LEU A 220 8.51 -1.39 -22.88
CA LEU A 220 8.81 0.03 -22.74
C LEU A 220 8.80 0.75 -24.09
N GLU A 221 9.40 0.14 -25.12
CA GLU A 221 9.39 0.69 -26.47
C GLU A 221 7.98 0.74 -27.09
N LYS A 222 7.16 -0.28 -26.86
CA LYS A 222 5.72 -0.24 -27.24
C LYS A 222 5.01 0.94 -26.58
N PHE A 223 5.26 1.16 -25.30
CA PHE A 223 4.66 2.28 -24.57
C PHE A 223 5.16 3.63 -25.11
N LYS A 224 6.45 3.80 -25.35
CA LYS A 224 7.04 5.03 -25.94
C LYS A 224 6.42 5.33 -27.32
N LYS A 225 6.27 4.33 -28.17
CA LYS A 225 5.61 4.47 -29.49
C LYS A 225 4.14 4.91 -29.34
N LEU A 226 3.41 4.31 -28.38
CA LEU A 226 2.04 4.70 -28.09
C LEU A 226 1.97 6.14 -27.58
N LYS A 227 2.82 6.51 -26.62
CA LYS A 227 2.93 7.86 -26.08
C LYS A 227 3.19 8.89 -27.19
N LYS A 228 4.19 8.64 -28.05
CA LYS A 228 4.53 9.53 -29.18
C LYS A 228 3.36 9.70 -30.17
N ARG A 229 2.58 8.65 -30.39
CA ARG A 229 1.38 8.73 -31.25
C ARG A 229 0.25 9.56 -30.63
N CYS A 230 0.02 9.42 -29.30
CA CYS A 230 -1.07 10.10 -28.61
C CYS A 230 -0.71 11.52 -28.16
N ASP A 231 0.56 11.78 -27.95
CA ASP A 231 1.10 13.06 -27.49
C ASP A 231 2.38 13.41 -28.29
N PRO A 232 2.24 13.77 -29.57
CA PRO A 232 3.39 13.98 -30.46
C PRO A 232 4.24 15.18 -30.03
N ASN A 233 3.66 16.15 -29.33
CA ASN A 233 4.33 17.37 -28.88
C ASN A 233 4.87 17.29 -27.45
N GLY A 234 4.69 16.16 -26.74
CA GLY A 234 5.19 15.99 -25.37
C GLY A 234 4.52 16.91 -24.34
N LEU A 235 3.24 17.24 -24.51
CA LEU A 235 2.52 18.12 -23.62
C LEU A 235 2.15 17.46 -22.28
N LEU A 236 1.99 16.15 -22.27
CA LEU A 236 1.55 15.36 -21.11
C LEU A 236 2.75 14.61 -20.51
N GLU A 237 3.65 15.34 -19.88
CA GLU A 237 4.80 14.80 -19.20
C GLU A 237 4.71 14.99 -17.68
N SER A 238 5.14 13.99 -16.94
CA SER A 238 5.26 14.02 -15.49
C SER A 238 6.69 13.71 -15.07
N ASP A 239 7.05 14.02 -13.84
CA ASP A 239 8.35 13.65 -13.28
C ASP A 239 8.56 12.13 -13.28
N LEU A 240 7.47 11.36 -13.09
CA LEU A 240 7.48 9.91 -13.25
C LEU A 240 7.87 9.51 -14.68
N TYR A 241 7.25 10.16 -15.70
CA TYR A 241 7.55 9.85 -17.10
C TYR A 241 9.02 10.11 -17.41
N ARG A 242 9.55 11.29 -17.06
CA ARG A 242 10.97 11.64 -17.27
C ARG A 242 11.91 10.66 -16.58
N ARG A 243 11.64 10.33 -15.30
CA ARG A 243 12.48 9.41 -14.54
C ARG A 243 12.55 7.99 -15.11
N ILE A 244 11.46 7.49 -15.69
CA ILE A 244 11.34 6.08 -16.11
C ILE A 244 11.55 5.87 -17.61
N PHE A 245 11.14 6.83 -18.45
CA PHE A 245 11.04 6.63 -19.89
C PHE A 245 11.99 7.51 -20.72
N GLU A 246 12.58 8.54 -20.13
CA GLU A 246 13.65 9.33 -20.73
C GLU A 246 15.02 8.84 -20.26
#